data_039871501a816fa1a5009e6e97c6e3d8
#
_entry.id   039871501a816fa1a5009e6e97c6e3d8
#
_cell.length_a   1.000
_cell.length_b   1.000
_cell.length_c   1.000
_cell.angle_alpha   90.00
_cell.angle_beta   90.00
_cell.angle_gamma   90.00
#
_symmetry.space_group_name_H-M   'P 1'
#
loop_
_entity.id
_entity.type
_entity.pdbx_description
1 polymer ?
#
loop_
_entity_poly.entity_id
_entity_poly.type
_entity_poly.pdbx_seq_one_letter_code
_entity_poly.pdbx_strand_id
1 'polypeptide(L)'
;MLLYIVAWLTVRLVATVLFRLKVSGQHHIPRIGGVLIAANHASYLDIPILGCGMLRKASFMGRLDLFAGPAAWLMRHLGWIPIRRERVDRGGFDEAIRRIKAGGAVVIYPEGGRSEDGRLQPGKPGVGMIVAATGCPVVPAYLGGTHDALPPGAKRIRLRPIRVTYGAPMDFSALVKEMDGESKRKELYQRISQEIMGRIAALGGVASPSTACRSAGN
;
A
#
# COMPACT_ATOMS: atom_id res chain seq x y z
N MET A 1 -6.27 11.65 18.93
CA MET A 1 -7.21 10.57 18.59
C MET A 1 -8.52 11.07 17.97
N LEU A 2 -9.17 12.05 18.56
CA LEU A 2 -10.42 12.65 18.05
C LEU A 2 -10.31 13.16 16.60
N LEU A 3 -9.28 13.95 16.28
CA LEU A 3 -9.03 14.47 14.92
C LEU A 3 -8.96 13.35 13.86
N TYR A 4 -8.29 12.24 14.17
CA TYR A 4 -8.23 11.09 13.27
C TYR A 4 -9.61 10.48 13.02
N ILE A 5 -10.40 10.30 14.08
CA ILE A 5 -11.75 9.73 13.99
C ILE A 5 -12.66 10.65 13.17
N VAL A 6 -12.62 11.94 13.40
CA VAL A 6 -13.41 12.94 12.63
C VAL A 6 -13.01 12.90 11.15
N ALA A 7 -11.71 12.96 10.86
CA ALA A 7 -11.20 12.86 9.48
C ALA A 7 -11.63 11.54 8.81
N TRP A 8 -11.51 10.42 9.52
CA TRP A 8 -11.91 9.10 9.04
C TRP A 8 -13.41 9.04 8.71
N LEU A 9 -14.27 9.51 9.64
CA LEU A 9 -15.73 9.55 9.43
C LEU A 9 -16.11 10.44 8.25
N THR A 10 -15.52 11.63 8.16
CA THR A 10 -15.78 12.59 7.07
C THR A 10 -15.39 11.99 5.72
N VAL A 11 -14.18 11.47 5.60
CA VAL A 11 -13.70 10.86 4.35
C VAL A 11 -14.57 9.66 3.97
N ARG A 12 -14.93 8.82 4.94
CA ARG A 12 -15.79 7.66 4.69
C ARG A 12 -17.18 8.06 4.23
N LEU A 13 -17.81 9.05 4.87
CA LEU A 13 -19.11 9.58 4.48
C LEU A 13 -19.06 10.13 3.04
N VAL A 14 -18.11 11.02 2.76
CA VAL A 14 -17.91 11.60 1.44
C VAL A 14 -17.66 10.52 0.39
N ALA A 15 -16.80 9.56 0.68
CA ALA A 15 -16.51 8.47 -0.24
C ALA A 15 -17.72 7.57 -0.49
N THR A 16 -18.54 7.31 0.54
CA THR A 16 -19.75 6.50 0.40
C THR A 16 -20.81 7.20 -0.45
N VAL A 17 -21.01 8.51 -0.22
CA VAL A 17 -22.03 9.30 -0.94
C VAL A 17 -21.59 9.59 -2.37
N LEU A 18 -20.38 10.14 -2.56
CA LEU A 18 -19.93 10.63 -3.87
C LEU A 18 -19.41 9.52 -4.77
N PHE A 19 -18.72 8.52 -4.22
CA PHE A 19 -18.10 7.44 -5.00
C PHE A 19 -18.77 6.09 -4.81
N ARG A 20 -19.91 6.03 -4.11
CA ARG A 20 -20.60 4.76 -3.84
C ARG A 20 -19.65 3.71 -3.30
N LEU A 21 -18.77 4.11 -2.38
CA LEU A 21 -17.69 3.27 -1.85
C LEU A 21 -18.23 1.94 -1.30
N LYS A 22 -17.69 0.85 -1.83
CA LYS A 22 -17.93 -0.50 -1.30
C LYS A 22 -16.62 -1.05 -0.73
N VAL A 23 -16.68 -1.54 0.50
CA VAL A 23 -15.51 -2.11 1.19
C VAL A 23 -15.85 -3.53 1.62
N SER A 24 -14.96 -4.47 1.32
CA SER A 24 -15.10 -5.88 1.67
C SER A 24 -13.79 -6.45 2.25
N GLY A 25 -13.90 -7.54 3.02
CA GLY A 25 -12.75 -8.23 3.59
C GLY A 25 -12.06 -7.52 4.76
N GLN A 26 -12.65 -6.49 5.35
CA GLN A 26 -12.05 -5.73 6.48
C GLN A 26 -11.70 -6.60 7.69
N HIS A 27 -12.39 -7.72 7.87
CA HIS A 27 -12.15 -8.70 8.93
C HIS A 27 -10.80 -9.43 8.78
N HIS A 28 -10.21 -9.42 7.59
CA HIS A 28 -8.87 -9.95 7.34
C HIS A 28 -7.75 -9.08 7.93
N ILE A 29 -8.03 -7.84 8.27
CA ILE A 29 -7.03 -6.94 8.86
C ILE A 29 -6.96 -7.24 10.37
N PRO A 30 -5.81 -7.73 10.89
CA PRO A 30 -5.66 -7.98 12.32
C PRO A 30 -5.93 -6.72 13.15
N ARG A 31 -6.74 -6.81 14.18
CA ARG A 31 -7.09 -5.66 15.03
C ARG A 31 -5.90 -5.19 15.88
N ILE A 32 -5.02 -6.11 16.25
CA ILE A 32 -3.81 -5.90 17.08
C ILE A 32 -2.61 -6.54 16.38
N GLY A 33 -1.41 -6.19 16.83
CA GLY A 33 -0.16 -6.70 16.28
C GLY A 33 0.27 -5.97 14.99
N GLY A 34 1.52 -6.19 14.61
CA GLY A 34 2.11 -5.63 13.40
C GLY A 34 1.53 -6.25 12.14
N VAL A 35 1.20 -5.43 11.16
CA VAL A 35 0.68 -5.89 9.87
C VAL A 35 1.11 -4.95 8.76
N LEU A 36 1.44 -5.51 7.61
CA LEU A 36 1.69 -4.77 6.38
C LEU A 36 0.47 -4.91 5.46
N ILE A 37 -0.10 -3.79 5.02
CA ILE A 37 -1.17 -3.76 4.03
C ILE A 37 -0.53 -3.36 2.70
N ALA A 38 -0.60 -4.24 1.71
CA ALA A 38 -0.03 -4.03 0.39
C ALA A 38 -1.16 -3.81 -0.63
N ALA A 39 -1.19 -2.65 -1.27
CA ALA A 39 -2.25 -2.27 -2.20
C ALA A 39 -1.71 -1.82 -3.56
N ASN A 40 -2.52 -1.94 -4.63
CA ASN A 40 -2.22 -1.28 -5.90
C ASN A 40 -2.34 0.24 -5.79
N HIS A 41 -1.68 0.96 -6.69
CA HIS A 41 -1.64 2.42 -6.66
C HIS A 41 -1.88 3.03 -8.05
N ALA A 42 -3.01 3.70 -8.22
CA ALA A 42 -3.41 4.28 -9.50
C ALA A 42 -3.94 5.72 -9.39
N SER A 43 -4.12 6.23 -8.15
CA SER A 43 -4.73 7.55 -7.92
C SER A 43 -4.23 8.19 -6.63
N TYR A 44 -4.34 9.51 -6.52
CA TYR A 44 -4.21 10.20 -5.23
C TYR A 44 -5.34 9.84 -4.25
N LEU A 45 -6.50 9.41 -4.77
CA LEU A 45 -7.63 8.96 -3.95
C LEU A 45 -7.35 7.65 -3.20
N ASP A 46 -6.36 6.86 -3.61
CA ASP A 46 -6.06 5.57 -2.98
C ASP A 46 -5.75 5.71 -1.49
N ILE A 47 -5.02 6.76 -1.10
CA ILE A 47 -4.61 6.98 0.28
C ILE A 47 -5.81 7.22 1.20
N PRO A 48 -6.66 8.25 0.97
CA PRO A 48 -7.82 8.48 1.82
C PRO A 48 -8.86 7.36 1.74
N ILE A 49 -9.07 6.78 0.57
CA ILE A 49 -10.04 5.69 0.36
C ILE A 49 -9.61 4.42 1.12
N LEU A 50 -8.35 4.01 0.98
CA LEU A 50 -7.84 2.85 1.70
C LEU A 50 -7.87 3.11 3.21
N GLY A 51 -7.47 4.33 3.64
CA GLY A 51 -7.48 4.73 5.05
C GLY A 51 -8.87 4.69 5.68
N CYS A 52 -9.89 5.22 5.01
CA CYS A 52 -11.27 5.16 5.51
C CYS A 52 -11.92 3.78 5.35
N GLY A 53 -11.34 2.92 4.52
CA GLY A 53 -11.74 1.52 4.36
C GLY A 53 -11.34 0.62 5.53
N MET A 54 -10.37 1.01 6.35
CA MET A 54 -9.85 0.21 7.47
C MET A 54 -10.53 0.55 8.79
N LEU A 55 -10.65 -0.43 9.70
CA LEU A 55 -11.20 -0.25 11.05
C LEU A 55 -10.12 0.04 12.12
N ARG A 56 -8.88 0.21 11.71
CA ARG A 56 -7.75 0.59 12.59
C ARG A 56 -6.90 1.65 11.94
N LYS A 57 -6.22 2.45 12.78
CA LYS A 57 -5.26 3.44 12.30
C LYS A 57 -4.08 2.74 11.62
N ALA A 58 -3.70 3.22 10.44
CA ALA A 58 -2.52 2.75 9.71
C ALA A 58 -1.62 3.92 9.34
N SER A 59 -0.34 3.61 9.17
CA SER A 59 0.67 4.53 8.67
C SER A 59 0.84 4.31 7.18
N PHE A 60 0.92 5.38 6.41
CA PHE A 60 1.08 5.33 4.95
C PHE A 60 2.48 5.74 4.55
N MET A 61 3.16 4.89 3.80
CA MET A 61 4.43 5.23 3.17
C MET A 61 4.20 6.02 1.89
N GLY A 62 4.86 7.18 1.75
CA GLY A 62 4.74 7.97 0.53
C GLY A 62 5.75 9.10 0.45
N ARG A 63 5.79 9.78 -0.70
CA ARG A 63 6.80 10.78 -1.03
C ARG A 63 6.90 11.90 0.01
N LEU A 64 8.15 12.26 0.36
CA LEU A 64 8.46 13.34 1.30
C LEU A 64 7.91 14.71 0.85
N ASP A 65 7.96 14.97 -0.44
CA ASP A 65 7.60 16.25 -1.08
C ASP A 65 6.10 16.42 -1.37
N LEU A 66 5.28 15.42 -0.99
CA LEU A 66 3.84 15.47 -1.25
C LEU A 66 3.12 16.54 -0.39
N PHE A 67 3.65 16.81 0.78
CA PHE A 67 3.09 17.78 1.72
C PHE A 67 4.18 18.73 2.25
N ALA A 68 3.86 20.02 2.34
CA ALA A 68 4.75 21.05 2.88
C ALA A 68 4.08 21.83 4.02
N GLY A 69 4.89 22.49 4.84
CA GLY A 69 4.39 23.37 5.92
C GLY A 69 3.44 22.68 6.90
N PRO A 70 2.33 23.36 7.31
CA PRO A 70 1.37 22.82 8.27
C PRO A 70 0.72 21.50 7.82
N ALA A 71 0.55 21.30 6.50
CA ALA A 71 0.00 20.05 5.97
C ALA A 71 0.94 18.87 6.20
N ALA A 72 2.25 19.07 6.09
CA ALA A 72 3.23 18.00 6.39
C ALA A 72 3.19 17.62 7.88
N TRP A 73 3.06 18.61 8.77
CA TRP A 73 2.90 18.38 10.21
C TRP A 73 1.64 17.54 10.49
N LEU A 74 0.49 17.95 9.92
CA LEU A 74 -0.77 17.22 10.07
C LEU A 74 -0.67 15.79 9.56
N MET A 75 -0.09 15.59 8.37
CA MET A 75 0.06 14.27 7.78
C MET A 75 0.93 13.33 8.63
N ARG A 76 2.01 13.83 9.25
CA ARG A 76 2.82 13.04 10.20
C ARG A 76 1.98 12.58 11.40
N HIS A 77 1.11 13.45 11.95
CA HIS A 77 0.20 13.09 13.04
C HIS A 77 -0.87 12.07 12.63
N LEU A 78 -1.26 12.07 11.36
CA LEU A 78 -2.17 11.08 10.78
C LEU A 78 -1.47 9.75 10.43
N GLY A 79 -0.14 9.68 10.60
CA GLY A 79 0.60 8.43 10.42
C GLY A 79 1.45 8.38 9.14
N TRP A 80 1.65 9.50 8.45
CA TRP A 80 2.48 9.54 7.25
C TRP A 80 3.94 9.16 7.54
N ILE A 81 4.51 8.28 6.71
CA ILE A 81 5.92 7.93 6.69
C ILE A 81 6.53 8.49 5.40
N PRO A 82 7.28 9.59 5.48
CA PRO A 82 7.86 10.19 4.29
C PRO A 82 9.01 9.34 3.74
N ILE A 83 9.05 9.15 2.43
CA ILE A 83 10.12 8.46 1.71
C ILE A 83 10.70 9.34 0.60
N ARG A 84 12.01 9.31 0.41
CA ARG A 84 12.73 9.97 -0.70
C ARG A 84 12.72 9.08 -1.93
N ARG A 85 12.62 9.67 -3.12
CA ARG A 85 12.47 8.92 -4.38
C ARG A 85 13.81 8.56 -5.03
N GLU A 86 14.84 9.35 -4.78
CA GLU A 86 16.11 9.34 -5.53
C GLU A 86 17.08 8.22 -5.13
N ARG A 87 16.88 7.62 -3.97
CA ARG A 87 17.66 6.45 -3.49
C ARG A 87 16.73 5.56 -2.66
N VAL A 88 17.16 4.30 -2.44
CA VAL A 88 16.51 3.46 -1.43
C VAL A 88 16.57 4.22 -0.10
N ASP A 89 15.45 4.86 0.27
CA ASP A 89 15.37 5.65 1.51
C ASP A 89 15.30 4.70 2.71
N ARG A 90 16.48 4.32 3.19
CA ARG A 90 16.60 3.44 4.35
C ARG A 90 15.80 3.99 5.53
N GLY A 91 15.79 5.31 5.77
CA GLY A 91 15.07 5.90 6.90
C GLY A 91 13.57 5.67 6.86
N GLY A 92 12.93 5.81 5.70
CA GLY A 92 11.50 5.53 5.55
C GLY A 92 11.16 4.05 5.73
N PHE A 93 12.00 3.15 5.22
CA PHE A 93 11.84 1.70 5.43
C PHE A 93 12.08 1.30 6.89
N ASP A 94 13.13 1.82 7.53
CA ASP A 94 13.41 1.55 8.95
C ASP A 94 12.27 2.03 9.85
N GLU A 95 11.68 3.18 9.56
CA GLU A 95 10.51 3.69 10.26
C GLU A 95 9.29 2.79 10.09
N ALA A 96 9.06 2.28 8.88
CA ALA A 96 7.98 1.32 8.62
C ALA A 96 8.19 0.02 9.43
N ILE A 97 9.40 -0.54 9.40
CA ILE A 97 9.79 -1.72 10.17
C ILE A 97 9.60 -1.48 11.66
N ARG A 98 10.05 -0.34 12.17
CA ARG A 98 9.90 0.03 13.58
C ARG A 98 8.43 0.07 14.01
N ARG A 99 7.55 0.70 13.19
CA ARG A 99 6.11 0.78 13.47
C ARG A 99 5.44 -0.57 13.45
N ILE A 100 5.78 -1.44 12.50
CA ILE A 100 5.24 -2.79 12.43
C ILE A 100 5.67 -3.59 13.67
N LYS A 101 6.95 -3.55 14.05
CA LYS A 101 7.46 -4.23 15.25
C LYS A 101 6.83 -3.72 16.55
N ALA A 102 6.41 -2.45 16.58
CA ALA A 102 5.64 -1.87 17.68
C ALA A 102 4.13 -2.22 17.64
N GLY A 103 3.72 -3.16 16.79
CA GLY A 103 2.33 -3.59 16.67
C GLY A 103 1.45 -2.71 15.78
N GLY A 104 2.03 -1.80 15.01
CA GLY A 104 1.30 -0.89 14.11
C GLY A 104 0.92 -1.53 12.77
N ALA A 105 -0.07 -0.94 12.11
CA ALA A 105 -0.38 -1.23 10.71
C ALA A 105 0.34 -0.22 9.80
N VAL A 106 0.99 -0.73 8.76
CA VAL A 106 1.65 0.08 7.73
C VAL A 106 1.09 -0.26 6.36
N VAL A 107 0.82 0.77 5.56
CA VAL A 107 0.39 0.63 4.17
C VAL A 107 1.55 0.93 3.25
N ILE A 108 1.76 0.04 2.28
CA ILE A 108 2.72 0.21 1.20
C ILE A 108 2.06 -0.05 -0.15
N TYR A 109 2.54 0.63 -1.17
CA TYR A 109 2.20 0.36 -2.55
C TYR A 109 3.41 -0.31 -3.23
N PRO A 110 3.38 -1.64 -3.46
CA PRO A 110 4.53 -2.39 -3.97
C PRO A 110 5.07 -1.89 -5.30
N GLU A 111 4.20 -1.31 -6.13
CA GLU A 111 4.53 -0.70 -7.43
C GLU A 111 5.52 0.47 -7.29
N GLY A 112 5.57 1.13 -6.12
CA GLY A 112 6.47 2.24 -5.81
C GLY A 112 6.16 3.53 -6.57
N GLY A 113 4.98 3.62 -7.17
CA GLY A 113 4.45 4.79 -7.86
C GLY A 113 3.04 4.52 -8.35
N ARG A 114 2.33 5.57 -8.77
CA ARG A 114 0.99 5.42 -9.35
C ARG A 114 1.09 4.92 -10.79
N SER A 115 0.22 3.99 -11.12
CA SER A 115 0.02 3.54 -12.49
C SER A 115 -0.58 4.65 -13.35
N GLU A 116 -0.02 4.89 -14.52
CA GLU A 116 -0.50 5.93 -15.45
C GLU A 116 -1.71 5.46 -16.25
N ASP A 117 -1.78 4.17 -16.56
CA ASP A 117 -2.84 3.54 -17.36
C ASP A 117 -3.89 2.79 -16.52
N GLY A 118 -3.77 2.82 -15.19
CA GLY A 118 -4.65 2.13 -14.26
C GLY A 118 -4.41 0.62 -14.15
N ARG A 119 -3.47 0.05 -14.92
CA ARG A 119 -3.12 -1.36 -14.85
C ARG A 119 -2.13 -1.61 -13.72
N LEU A 120 -2.15 -2.83 -13.16
CA LEU A 120 -1.17 -3.22 -12.16
C LEU A 120 0.23 -3.20 -12.73
N GLN A 121 1.16 -2.60 -12.00
CA GLN A 121 2.57 -2.57 -12.35
C GLN A 121 3.35 -3.64 -11.57
N PRO A 122 4.51 -4.09 -12.07
CA PRO A 122 5.36 -5.02 -11.34
C PRO A 122 5.76 -4.46 -9.97
N GLY A 123 5.68 -5.30 -8.94
CA GLY A 123 6.07 -4.93 -7.61
C GLY A 123 7.58 -4.83 -7.44
N LYS A 124 8.04 -3.83 -6.67
CA LYS A 124 9.44 -3.62 -6.32
C LYS A 124 9.84 -4.43 -5.08
N PRO A 125 11.10 -4.80 -4.92
CA PRO A 125 11.56 -5.68 -3.83
C PRO A 125 11.42 -5.06 -2.43
N GLY A 126 11.19 -3.76 -2.31
CA GLY A 126 11.08 -3.07 -1.02
C GLY A 126 10.02 -3.62 -0.08
N VAL A 127 8.88 -4.09 -0.60
CA VAL A 127 7.87 -4.74 0.23
C VAL A 127 8.40 -6.05 0.82
N GLY A 128 9.11 -6.85 0.03
CA GLY A 128 9.73 -8.10 0.50
C GLY A 128 10.79 -7.87 1.57
N MET A 129 11.54 -6.77 1.48
CA MET A 129 12.51 -6.38 2.51
C MET A 129 11.81 -6.10 3.85
N ILE A 130 10.70 -5.36 3.87
CA ILE A 130 9.94 -5.11 5.10
C ILE A 130 9.41 -6.41 5.69
N VAL A 131 8.84 -7.29 4.86
CA VAL A 131 8.30 -8.58 5.27
C VAL A 131 9.40 -9.45 5.90
N ALA A 132 10.55 -9.58 5.24
CA ALA A 132 11.67 -10.37 5.75
C ALA A 132 12.25 -9.81 7.06
N ALA A 133 12.27 -8.47 7.22
CA ALA A 133 12.79 -7.82 8.42
C ALA A 133 11.83 -7.86 9.63
N THR A 134 10.54 -8.07 9.39
CA THR A 134 9.51 -8.00 10.44
C THR A 134 8.83 -9.33 10.75
N GLY A 135 8.78 -10.26 9.78
CA GLY A 135 7.98 -11.48 9.88
C GLY A 135 6.48 -11.23 10.01
N CYS A 136 6.02 -10.01 9.71
CA CYS A 136 4.61 -9.66 9.88
C CYS A 136 3.72 -10.27 8.77
N PRO A 137 2.45 -10.56 9.08
CA PRO A 137 1.48 -10.93 8.05
C PRO A 137 1.27 -9.76 7.07
N VAL A 138 1.03 -10.11 5.79
CA VAL A 138 0.73 -9.16 4.73
C VAL A 138 -0.73 -9.31 4.32
N VAL A 139 -1.51 -8.24 4.42
CA VAL A 139 -2.89 -8.19 3.91
C VAL A 139 -2.87 -7.54 2.54
N PRO A 140 -3.10 -8.29 1.45
CA PRO A 140 -3.22 -7.72 0.12
C PRO A 140 -4.54 -6.96 0.00
N ALA A 141 -4.52 -5.82 -0.69
CA ALA A 141 -5.71 -5.02 -0.93
C ALA A 141 -5.79 -4.57 -2.39
N TYR A 142 -6.99 -4.58 -2.95
CA TYR A 142 -7.24 -4.08 -4.29
C TYR A 142 -8.18 -2.87 -4.23
N LEU A 143 -7.76 -1.78 -4.90
CA LEU A 143 -8.57 -0.58 -5.12
C LEU A 143 -9.00 -0.53 -6.59
N GLY A 144 -10.30 -0.63 -6.84
CA GLY A 144 -10.88 -0.49 -8.16
C GLY A 144 -11.67 0.81 -8.30
N GLY A 145 -11.60 1.46 -9.48
CA GLY A 145 -12.34 2.67 -9.81
C GLY A 145 -11.66 3.99 -9.40
N THR A 146 -10.59 3.97 -8.62
CA THR A 146 -9.88 5.19 -8.20
C THR A 146 -9.17 5.87 -9.37
N HIS A 147 -8.61 5.10 -10.31
CA HIS A 147 -8.03 5.62 -11.54
C HIS A 147 -9.09 6.30 -12.41
N ASP A 148 -10.26 5.68 -12.58
CA ASP A 148 -11.36 6.26 -13.35
C ASP A 148 -11.90 7.55 -12.74
N ALA A 149 -11.86 7.63 -11.38
CA ALA A 149 -12.29 8.80 -10.64
C ALA A 149 -11.28 9.95 -10.70
N LEU A 150 -9.97 9.65 -10.57
CA LEU A 150 -8.91 10.66 -10.61
C LEU A 150 -7.60 10.03 -11.09
N PRO A 151 -7.39 9.86 -12.42
CA PRO A 151 -6.14 9.38 -12.97
C PRO A 151 -4.98 10.36 -12.70
N PRO A 152 -3.72 9.91 -12.74
CA PRO A 152 -2.56 10.79 -12.62
C PRO A 152 -2.63 11.94 -13.64
N GLY A 153 -2.35 13.17 -13.17
CA GLY A 153 -2.41 14.38 -14.01
C GLY A 153 -3.80 14.97 -14.22
N ALA A 154 -4.88 14.29 -13.85
CA ALA A 154 -6.23 14.85 -13.97
C ALA A 154 -6.44 16.01 -12.98
N LYS A 155 -7.07 17.09 -13.48
CA LYS A 155 -7.41 18.28 -12.68
C LYS A 155 -8.83 18.22 -12.09
N ARG A 156 -9.65 17.28 -12.52
CA ARG A 156 -11.06 17.18 -12.10
C ARG A 156 -11.36 15.76 -11.64
N ILE A 157 -12.02 15.66 -10.50
CA ILE A 157 -12.53 14.40 -9.96
C ILE A 157 -13.80 14.03 -10.70
N ARG A 158 -13.91 12.76 -11.12
CA ARG A 158 -15.10 12.16 -11.69
C ARG A 158 -15.76 11.28 -10.64
N LEU A 159 -17.06 11.42 -10.44
CA LEU A 159 -17.81 10.61 -9.49
C LEU A 159 -18.05 9.21 -10.08
N ARG A 160 -17.10 8.32 -9.83
CA ARG A 160 -17.12 6.91 -10.27
C ARG A 160 -17.23 5.99 -9.05
N PRO A 161 -17.92 4.85 -9.18
CA PRO A 161 -17.95 3.87 -8.09
C PRO A 161 -16.55 3.38 -7.74
N ILE A 162 -16.24 3.35 -6.44
CA ILE A 162 -14.96 2.86 -5.93
C ILE A 162 -15.20 1.61 -5.09
N ARG A 163 -14.29 0.65 -5.21
CA ARG A 163 -14.34 -0.59 -4.45
C ARG A 163 -12.98 -0.86 -3.80
N VAL A 164 -13.00 -1.27 -2.54
CA VAL A 164 -11.82 -1.74 -1.80
C VAL A 164 -12.09 -3.17 -1.35
N THR A 165 -11.17 -4.07 -1.69
CA THR A 165 -11.25 -5.48 -1.29
C THR A 165 -9.96 -5.86 -0.57
N TYR A 166 -10.06 -6.29 0.69
CA TYR A 166 -8.95 -6.83 1.47
C TYR A 166 -8.96 -8.34 1.39
N GLY A 167 -7.83 -8.94 1.03
CA GLY A 167 -7.65 -10.39 0.98
C GLY A 167 -7.22 -10.98 2.31
N ALA A 168 -7.25 -12.30 2.40
CA ALA A 168 -6.73 -13.03 3.56
C ALA A 168 -5.24 -12.71 3.79
N PRO A 169 -4.79 -12.66 5.05
CA PRO A 169 -3.39 -12.45 5.39
C PRO A 169 -2.50 -13.51 4.77
N MET A 170 -1.37 -13.09 4.23
CA MET A 170 -0.31 -13.94 3.71
C MET A 170 0.82 -14.03 4.72
N ASP A 171 1.31 -15.23 4.99
CA ASP A 171 2.48 -15.49 5.82
C ASP A 171 3.65 -15.94 4.96
N PHE A 172 4.78 -15.30 5.13
CA PHE A 172 6.02 -15.58 4.39
C PHE A 172 7.12 -16.15 5.31
N SER A 173 6.80 -16.54 6.53
CA SER A 173 7.78 -16.99 7.54
C SER A 173 8.57 -18.22 7.07
N ALA A 174 7.92 -19.17 6.40
CA ALA A 174 8.59 -20.34 5.83
C ALA A 174 9.59 -19.91 4.73
N LEU A 175 9.15 -19.08 3.79
CA LEU A 175 9.98 -18.60 2.69
C LEU A 175 11.20 -17.81 3.16
N VAL A 176 11.04 -17.00 4.24
CA VAL A 176 12.13 -16.24 4.83
C VAL A 176 13.16 -17.14 5.52
N LYS A 177 12.72 -18.25 6.15
CA LYS A 177 13.61 -19.20 6.84
C LYS A 177 14.46 -20.04 5.87
N GLU A 178 13.95 -20.34 4.69
CA GLU A 178 14.65 -21.16 3.68
C GLU A 178 15.83 -20.45 3.03
N MET A 179 16.00 -19.15 3.25
CA MET A 179 16.95 -18.34 2.51
C MET A 179 18.18 -17.98 3.34
N ASP A 180 19.27 -18.68 3.04
CA ASP A 180 20.60 -18.38 3.58
C ASP A 180 21.46 -17.68 2.50
N GLY A 181 22.13 -16.56 2.90
CA GLY A 181 23.08 -15.83 2.06
C GLY A 181 22.55 -14.51 1.45
N GLU A 182 23.48 -13.56 1.33
CA GLU A 182 23.17 -12.17 0.94
C GLU A 182 22.75 -12.03 -0.55
N SER A 183 23.33 -12.85 -1.43
CA SER A 183 23.00 -12.90 -2.86
C SER A 183 21.52 -13.30 -3.09
N LYS A 184 21.01 -14.22 -2.29
CA LYS A 184 19.64 -14.73 -2.40
C LYS A 184 18.57 -13.76 -1.84
N ARG A 185 18.97 -12.79 -0.99
CA ARG A 185 18.01 -11.84 -0.36
C ARG A 185 17.25 -11.00 -1.37
N LYS A 186 17.90 -10.53 -2.42
CA LYS A 186 17.25 -9.70 -3.45
C LYS A 186 16.21 -10.52 -4.22
N GLU A 187 16.52 -11.77 -4.53
CA GLU A 187 15.59 -12.69 -5.19
C GLU A 187 14.39 -13.00 -4.30
N LEU A 188 14.64 -13.28 -3.00
CA LEU A 188 13.58 -13.47 -2.03
C LEU A 188 12.63 -12.28 -1.96
N TYR A 189 13.17 -11.06 -1.83
CA TYR A 189 12.36 -9.85 -1.75
C TYR A 189 11.52 -9.66 -3.00
N GLN A 190 12.08 -9.96 -4.17
CA GLN A 190 11.35 -9.88 -5.42
C GLN A 190 10.27 -10.96 -5.52
N ARG A 191 10.54 -12.19 -5.09
CA ARG A 191 9.57 -13.28 -5.06
C ARG A 191 8.39 -12.96 -4.13
N ILE A 192 8.66 -12.48 -2.91
CA ILE A 192 7.60 -12.02 -1.98
C ILE A 192 6.75 -10.92 -2.65
N SER A 193 7.39 -9.95 -3.29
CA SER A 193 6.69 -8.87 -3.98
C SER A 193 5.79 -9.38 -5.10
N GLN A 194 6.25 -10.34 -5.90
CA GLN A 194 5.48 -10.95 -6.98
C GLN A 194 4.27 -11.73 -6.46
N GLU A 195 4.44 -12.51 -5.40
CA GLU A 195 3.33 -13.25 -4.79
C GLU A 195 2.25 -12.31 -4.24
N ILE A 196 2.67 -11.20 -3.60
CA ILE A 196 1.76 -10.15 -3.14
C ILE A 196 1.00 -9.52 -4.31
N MET A 197 1.71 -9.14 -5.40
CA MET A 197 1.07 -8.56 -6.58
C MET A 197 0.13 -9.53 -7.29
N GLY A 198 0.48 -10.81 -7.34
CA GLY A 198 -0.41 -11.87 -7.85
C GLY A 198 -1.71 -11.97 -7.04
N ARG A 199 -1.61 -11.86 -5.71
CA ARG A 199 -2.80 -11.88 -4.85
C ARG A 199 -3.65 -10.61 -5.00
N ILE A 200 -3.02 -9.44 -5.16
CA ILE A 200 -3.72 -8.18 -5.45
C ILE A 200 -4.47 -8.28 -6.79
N ALA A 201 -3.83 -8.84 -7.82
CA ALA A 201 -4.45 -9.07 -9.12
C ALA A 201 -5.70 -9.98 -9.04
N ALA A 202 -5.58 -11.07 -8.29
CA ALA A 202 -6.69 -12.01 -8.07
C ALA A 202 -7.88 -11.35 -7.37
N LEU A 203 -7.65 -10.47 -6.37
CA LEU A 203 -8.69 -9.70 -5.69
C LEU A 203 -9.44 -8.75 -6.63
N GLY A 204 -8.74 -8.22 -7.63
CA GLY A 204 -9.31 -7.33 -8.64
C GLY A 204 -9.96 -8.05 -9.82
N GLY A 205 -9.73 -9.36 -9.97
CA GLY A 205 -10.10 -10.10 -11.17
C GLY A 205 -9.39 -9.59 -12.42
N VAL A 206 -8.15 -9.08 -12.26
CA VAL A 206 -7.34 -8.48 -13.34
C VAL A 206 -6.07 -9.31 -13.58
N ALA A 207 -5.45 -9.10 -14.73
CA ALA A 207 -4.20 -9.79 -15.05
C ALA A 207 -3.10 -9.43 -14.05
N SER A 208 -2.34 -10.45 -13.61
CA SER A 208 -1.13 -10.23 -12.83
C SER A 208 -0.08 -9.53 -13.71
N PRO A 209 0.63 -8.53 -13.16
CA PRO A 209 1.68 -7.87 -13.93
C PRO A 209 2.75 -8.90 -14.28
N SER A 210 2.97 -9.11 -15.58
CA SER A 210 4.03 -10.00 -16.05
C SER A 210 5.37 -9.43 -15.62
N THR A 211 6.23 -10.29 -15.09
CA THR A 211 7.64 -10.00 -14.88
C THR A 211 8.36 -10.03 -16.25
N ALA A 212 7.94 -9.20 -17.18
CA ALA A 212 8.74 -8.96 -18.38
C ALA A 212 10.03 -8.32 -17.89
N CYS A 213 11.09 -9.12 -17.88
CA CYS A 213 12.46 -8.68 -17.80
C CYS A 213 12.60 -7.55 -18.83
N ARG A 214 12.66 -6.30 -18.39
CA ARG A 214 13.21 -5.24 -19.22
C ARG A 214 14.68 -5.59 -19.36
N SER A 215 14.98 -6.43 -20.35
CA SER A 215 16.33 -6.51 -20.89
C SER A 215 16.73 -5.10 -21.26
N ALA A 216 17.83 -4.65 -20.68
CA ALA A 216 18.48 -3.41 -20.92
C ALA A 216 18.49 -3.07 -22.43
N GLY A 217 17.88 -1.98 -22.77
CA GLY A 217 18.21 -1.23 -23.98
C GLY A 217 19.13 -0.09 -23.55
N ASN A 218 20.32 -0.12 -24.10
CA ASN A 218 21.43 0.82 -24.06
C ASN A 218 21.12 2.25 -23.60
#